data_48bc5a517828c7048d21424bf8d15f6c
#
_entry.id   48bc5a517828c7048d21424bf8d15f6c
#
_cell.length_a   1.000
_cell.length_b   1.000
_cell.length_c   1.000
_cell.angle_alpha   90.00
_cell.angle_beta   90.00
_cell.angle_gamma   90.00
#
_symmetry.space_group_name_H-M   'P 1'
#
loop_
_entity.id
_entity.type
_entity.pdbx_description
1 polymer ?
#
loop_
_entity_poly.entity_id
_entity_poly.type
_entity_poly.pdbx_seq_one_letter_code
_entity_poly.pdbx_strand_id
1 'polypeptide(L)'
;KSDTPLGLLIVVGRQDTGDLEAQIRGSKFAWDVRVISVESLIDLAGLLEVAVDQETEEALRSSLLPVEYTRVDYLVDLLSKLAFDVERSVQADHDEDERTQESMVSRLRETSQSATVETINLDTLREMVVSSIEKGFKSQLVKQTKSRYILEGKINFAVSLSKRYPRHDQHYWYAFQSKWVDFLNTENAYLCLGMQDKKYYLRIPGLLAVGFTQHLNKTDKQGNSYWHLGVTEHADSIFLSLPKAAKLQDLSEFKVLI
;
A
#
# COMPACT_ATOMS: atom_id res chain seq x y z
N LYS A 1 4.93 44.69 13.67
CA LYS A 1 3.90 44.13 12.76
C LYS A 1 4.47 42.84 12.20
N SER A 2 3.95 41.73 12.61
CA SER A 2 4.30 40.43 12.03
C SER A 2 3.59 40.37 10.66
N ASP A 3 4.33 40.47 9.57
CA ASP A 3 3.83 40.15 8.24
C ASP A 3 3.61 38.63 8.17
N THR A 4 2.43 38.21 8.57
CA THR A 4 1.98 36.84 8.32
C THR A 4 1.62 36.78 6.83
N PRO A 5 2.22 35.93 6.02
CA PRO A 5 1.88 35.80 4.61
C PRO A 5 0.40 35.38 4.51
N LEU A 6 -0.40 36.20 3.86
CA LEU A 6 -1.82 35.92 3.63
C LEU A 6 -1.92 35.18 2.30
N GLY A 7 -2.25 33.89 2.35
CA GLY A 7 -2.52 33.10 1.17
C GLY A 7 -4.03 32.87 0.96
N LEU A 8 -4.46 32.78 -0.29
CA LEU A 8 -5.84 32.45 -0.67
C LEU A 8 -5.89 31.01 -1.22
N LEU A 9 -6.68 30.15 -0.61
CA LEU A 9 -6.95 28.80 -1.10
C LEU A 9 -8.33 28.77 -1.78
N ILE A 10 -8.36 28.46 -3.06
CA ILE A 10 -9.60 28.28 -3.84
C ILE A 10 -9.91 26.78 -3.93
N VAL A 11 -11.06 26.38 -3.40
CA VAL A 11 -11.53 25.00 -3.48
C VAL A 11 -12.47 24.85 -4.67
N VAL A 12 -12.19 23.89 -5.55
CA VAL A 12 -12.96 23.64 -6.78
C VAL A 12 -13.60 22.26 -6.78
N GLY A 13 -14.82 22.17 -7.28
CA GLY A 13 -15.59 20.91 -7.32
C GLY A 13 -15.24 20.00 -8.51
N ARG A 14 -14.25 20.36 -9.33
CA ARG A 14 -13.85 19.61 -10.53
C ARG A 14 -12.35 19.63 -10.72
N GLN A 15 -11.82 18.61 -11.41
CA GLN A 15 -10.37 18.51 -11.68
C GLN A 15 -9.90 19.38 -12.86
N ASP A 16 -10.78 19.63 -13.84
CA ASP A 16 -10.44 20.49 -14.98
C ASP A 16 -10.59 21.97 -14.59
N THR A 17 -9.47 22.58 -14.30
CA THR A 17 -9.35 23.97 -13.84
C THR A 17 -8.41 24.78 -14.72
N GLY A 18 -8.10 24.32 -15.94
CA GLY A 18 -7.09 24.94 -16.82
C GLY A 18 -7.32 26.42 -17.07
N ASP A 19 -8.57 26.84 -17.30
CA ASP A 19 -8.93 28.25 -17.51
C ASP A 19 -8.74 29.09 -16.23
N LEU A 20 -9.12 28.55 -15.08
CA LEU A 20 -8.96 29.20 -13.77
C LEU A 20 -7.48 29.37 -13.44
N GLU A 21 -6.67 28.32 -13.65
CA GLU A 21 -5.23 28.37 -13.43
C GLU A 21 -4.54 29.38 -14.36
N ALA A 22 -4.95 29.44 -15.63
CA ALA A 22 -4.43 30.42 -16.58
C ALA A 22 -4.74 31.87 -16.15
N GLN A 23 -5.96 32.12 -15.67
CA GLN A 23 -6.35 33.42 -15.15
C GLN A 23 -5.55 33.81 -13.90
N ILE A 24 -5.37 32.88 -12.96
CA ILE A 24 -4.59 33.13 -11.75
C ILE A 24 -3.13 33.45 -12.11
N ARG A 25 -2.48 32.64 -12.97
CA ARG A 25 -1.10 32.86 -13.42
C ARG A 25 -0.90 34.20 -14.15
N GLY A 26 -1.91 34.66 -14.88
CA GLY A 26 -1.91 35.98 -15.56
C GLY A 26 -2.21 37.14 -14.61
N SER A 27 -2.57 36.92 -13.36
CA SER A 27 -2.93 37.96 -12.41
C SER A 27 -1.71 38.41 -11.58
N LYS A 28 -1.81 39.61 -10.99
CA LYS A 28 -0.83 40.11 -10.02
C LYS A 28 -0.82 39.34 -8.69
N PHE A 29 -1.80 38.45 -8.49
CA PHE A 29 -1.95 37.64 -7.29
C PHE A 29 -1.53 36.18 -7.47
N ALA A 30 -0.84 35.86 -8.56
CA ALA A 30 -0.41 34.50 -8.89
C ALA A 30 0.36 33.80 -7.75
N TRP A 31 1.10 34.58 -6.96
CA TRP A 31 1.92 34.08 -5.86
C TRP A 31 1.14 33.90 -4.54
N ASP A 32 -0.04 34.51 -4.43
CA ASP A 32 -0.84 34.53 -3.20
C ASP A 32 -1.98 33.52 -3.23
N VAL A 33 -2.19 32.83 -4.38
CA VAL A 33 -3.35 31.98 -4.61
C VAL A 33 -2.94 30.54 -4.87
N ARG A 34 -3.62 29.62 -4.18
CA ARG A 34 -3.57 28.17 -4.41
C ARG A 34 -4.93 27.67 -4.85
N VAL A 35 -4.92 26.62 -5.65
CA VAL A 35 -6.16 25.90 -6.06
C VAL A 35 -6.05 24.46 -5.62
N ILE A 36 -7.11 23.94 -5.02
CA ILE A 36 -7.24 22.54 -4.62
C ILE A 36 -8.62 22.01 -5.02
N SER A 37 -8.70 20.77 -5.44
CA SER A 37 -9.98 20.11 -5.65
C SER A 37 -10.60 19.69 -4.31
N VAL A 38 -11.93 19.51 -4.29
CA VAL A 38 -12.63 18.99 -3.11
C VAL A 38 -12.11 17.61 -2.73
N GLU A 39 -11.83 16.76 -3.72
CA GLU A 39 -11.29 15.42 -3.49
C GLU A 39 -9.93 15.48 -2.80
N SER A 40 -8.98 16.28 -3.34
CA SER A 40 -7.66 16.44 -2.75
C SER A 40 -7.70 17.09 -1.37
N LEU A 41 -8.67 17.98 -1.11
CA LEU A 41 -8.86 18.57 0.21
C LEU A 41 -9.33 17.52 1.25
N ILE A 42 -10.22 16.61 0.85
CA ILE A 42 -10.65 15.48 1.69
C ILE A 42 -9.49 14.55 1.98
N ASP A 43 -8.68 14.20 0.94
CA ASP A 43 -7.51 13.37 1.10
C ASP A 43 -6.48 14.01 2.05
N LEU A 44 -6.27 15.33 1.93
CA LEU A 44 -5.39 16.09 2.83
C LEU A 44 -5.90 16.10 4.27
N ALA A 45 -7.21 16.26 4.48
CA ALA A 45 -7.80 16.18 5.82
C ALA A 45 -7.58 14.79 6.44
N GLY A 46 -7.75 13.72 5.65
CA GLY A 46 -7.44 12.36 6.10
C GLY A 46 -5.96 12.16 6.45
N LEU A 47 -5.04 12.78 5.69
CA LEU A 47 -3.61 12.75 6.02
C LEU A 47 -3.29 13.47 7.34
N LEU A 48 -3.93 14.60 7.61
CA LEU A 48 -3.74 15.34 8.86
C LEU A 48 -4.27 14.57 10.09
N GLU A 49 -5.32 13.75 9.90
CA GLU A 49 -5.84 12.89 10.97
C GLU A 49 -4.89 11.73 11.33
N VAL A 50 -4.08 11.29 10.36
CA VAL A 50 -3.13 10.16 10.51
C VAL A 50 -1.71 10.65 10.83
N ALA A 51 -1.43 11.95 10.71
CA ALA A 51 -0.13 12.52 11.03
C ALA A 51 0.21 12.27 12.52
N VAL A 52 1.27 11.48 12.75
CA VAL A 52 1.65 10.98 14.08
C VAL A 52 2.57 11.97 14.82
N ASP A 53 3.19 12.90 14.09
CA ASP A 53 4.16 13.84 14.64
C ASP A 53 3.90 15.27 14.15
N GLN A 54 4.30 16.23 14.97
CA GLN A 54 4.10 17.65 14.72
C GLN A 54 4.86 18.16 13.47
N GLU A 55 6.01 17.56 13.16
CA GLU A 55 6.83 17.96 12.01
C GLU A 55 6.12 17.61 10.70
N THR A 56 5.51 16.42 10.61
CA THR A 56 4.70 16.01 9.47
C THR A 56 3.44 16.88 9.33
N GLU A 57 2.77 17.22 10.44
CA GLU A 57 1.61 18.11 10.42
C GLU A 57 1.98 19.50 9.91
N GLU A 58 3.08 20.07 10.38
CA GLU A 58 3.59 21.37 9.93
C GLU A 58 4.00 21.36 8.44
N ALA A 59 4.62 20.27 7.97
CA ALA A 59 4.97 20.09 6.56
C ALA A 59 3.72 20.03 5.67
N LEU A 60 2.69 19.28 6.08
CA LEU A 60 1.41 19.20 5.39
C LEU A 60 0.71 20.57 5.34
N ARG A 61 0.63 21.28 6.46
CA ARG A 61 0.07 22.63 6.52
C ARG A 61 0.83 23.62 5.66
N SER A 62 2.17 23.55 5.68
CA SER A 62 3.02 24.43 4.88
C SER A 62 2.86 24.22 3.37
N SER A 63 2.46 23.01 2.95
CA SER A 63 2.19 22.72 1.54
C SER A 63 1.00 23.51 0.96
N LEU A 64 0.10 23.98 1.83
CA LEU A 64 -1.04 24.83 1.44
C LEU A 64 -0.65 26.29 1.26
N LEU A 65 0.53 26.70 1.72
CA LEU A 65 0.99 28.07 1.55
C LEU A 65 1.44 28.29 0.10
N PRO A 66 1.12 29.44 -0.49
CA PRO A 66 1.56 29.77 -1.85
C PRO A 66 3.08 29.94 -1.88
N VAL A 67 3.76 29.13 -2.70
CA VAL A 67 5.21 29.25 -2.95
C VAL A 67 5.43 29.49 -4.45
N GLU A 68 5.47 28.49 -5.28
CA GLU A 68 5.73 28.65 -6.72
C GLU A 68 4.64 28.04 -7.60
N TYR A 69 3.75 27.25 -7.00
CA TYR A 69 2.73 26.49 -7.72
C TYR A 69 1.31 26.94 -7.36
N THR A 70 0.48 27.10 -8.37
CA THR A 70 -0.93 27.51 -8.21
C THR A 70 -1.80 26.35 -7.74
N ARG A 71 -1.47 25.11 -8.12
CA ARG A 71 -2.27 23.91 -7.83
C ARG A 71 -1.55 22.97 -6.88
N VAL A 72 -2.21 22.55 -5.82
CA VAL A 72 -1.64 21.68 -4.77
C VAL A 72 -2.06 20.21 -4.88
N ASP A 73 -2.98 19.85 -5.79
CA ASP A 73 -3.43 18.46 -5.95
C ASP A 73 -2.27 17.48 -6.15
N TYR A 74 -1.28 17.85 -6.95
CA TYR A 74 -0.08 17.02 -7.16
C TYR A 74 0.72 16.81 -5.87
N LEU A 75 0.81 17.83 -5.01
CA LEU A 75 1.47 17.72 -3.70
C LEU A 75 0.67 16.80 -2.76
N VAL A 76 -0.67 16.92 -2.78
CA VAL A 76 -1.55 16.04 -2.02
C VAL A 76 -1.42 14.60 -2.50
N ASP A 77 -1.41 14.35 -3.81
CA ASP A 77 -1.18 13.01 -4.36
C ASP A 77 0.18 12.44 -3.96
N LEU A 78 1.23 13.26 -3.98
CA LEU A 78 2.56 12.86 -3.53
C LEU A 78 2.59 12.52 -2.04
N LEU A 79 1.99 13.38 -1.21
CA LEU A 79 1.90 13.18 0.24
C LEU A 79 0.99 11.99 0.58
N SER A 80 -0.11 11.79 -0.16
CA SER A 80 -0.96 10.61 -0.01
C SER A 80 -0.19 9.32 -0.31
N LYS A 81 0.68 9.32 -1.33
CA LYS A 81 1.57 8.19 -1.62
C LYS A 81 2.55 7.93 -0.48
N LEU A 82 3.14 8.99 0.09
CA LEU A 82 4.08 8.90 1.21
C LEU A 82 3.39 8.40 2.49
N ALA A 83 2.22 8.94 2.85
CA ALA A 83 1.45 8.50 4.01
C ALA A 83 1.00 7.04 3.85
N PHE A 84 0.64 6.65 2.63
CA PHE A 84 0.31 5.28 2.29
C PHE A 84 1.51 4.34 2.45
N ASP A 85 2.72 4.78 2.14
CA ASP A 85 3.95 4.01 2.39
C ASP A 85 4.24 3.90 3.90
N VAL A 86 3.86 4.90 4.71
CA VAL A 86 3.91 4.85 6.19
C VAL A 86 2.88 3.84 6.74
N GLU A 87 1.61 3.88 6.30
CA GLU A 87 0.61 2.85 6.68
C GLU A 87 1.06 1.45 6.30
N ARG A 88 1.66 1.28 5.12
CA ARG A 88 2.25 0.02 4.68
C ARG A 88 3.35 -0.46 5.61
N SER A 89 4.18 0.45 6.09
CA SER A 89 5.25 0.11 7.02
C SER A 89 4.71 -0.27 8.40
N VAL A 90 3.63 0.38 8.87
CA VAL A 90 2.94 0.04 10.13
C VAL A 90 2.26 -1.33 10.03
N GLN A 91 1.64 -1.68 8.89
CA GLN A 91 1.08 -3.03 8.69
C GLN A 91 2.16 -4.13 8.65
N ALA A 92 3.38 -3.80 8.23
CA ALA A 92 4.51 -4.73 8.30
C ALA A 92 4.95 -4.99 9.76
N ASP A 93 4.81 -4.00 10.65
CA ASP A 93 5.13 -4.10 12.08
C ASP A 93 3.98 -4.76 12.89
N HIS A 94 2.72 -4.71 12.43
CA HIS A 94 1.56 -5.30 13.11
C HIS A 94 1.53 -6.84 13.13
N ASP A 95 2.45 -7.51 12.48
CA ASP A 95 2.60 -8.96 12.64
C ASP A 95 3.18 -9.37 14.02
N GLU A 96 3.56 -8.43 14.90
CA GLU A 96 4.14 -8.74 16.21
C GLU A 96 3.38 -8.23 17.45
N ASP A 97 2.46 -7.23 17.36
CA ASP A 97 1.80 -6.64 18.55
C ASP A 97 0.27 -6.48 18.42
N GLU A 98 -0.46 -7.56 18.67
CA GLU A 98 -1.94 -7.64 18.57
C GLU A 98 -2.69 -7.26 19.87
N ARG A 99 -2.26 -6.32 20.71
CA ARG A 99 -3.02 -6.05 21.96
C ARG A 99 -3.61 -4.67 22.17
N THR A 100 -3.42 -3.68 21.29
CA THR A 100 -3.81 -2.30 21.68
C THR A 100 -4.66 -1.49 20.69
N GLN A 101 -5.04 -1.96 19.49
CA GLN A 101 -5.70 -1.09 18.49
C GLN A 101 -6.98 -1.59 17.81
N GLU A 102 -7.71 -2.55 18.39
CA GLU A 102 -9.06 -2.90 17.85
C GLU A 102 -10.12 -1.78 17.97
N SER A 103 -9.85 -0.72 18.71
CA SER A 103 -10.89 0.29 19.01
C SER A 103 -10.95 1.48 18.04
N MET A 104 -9.92 1.74 17.22
CA MET A 104 -9.90 2.90 16.31
C MET A 104 -10.32 2.58 14.86
N VAL A 105 -10.08 1.38 14.38
CA VAL A 105 -10.37 0.99 12.99
C VAL A 105 -11.86 0.79 12.72
N SER A 106 -12.67 0.54 13.75
CA SER A 106 -14.13 0.33 13.57
C SER A 106 -14.91 1.63 13.27
N ARG A 107 -14.37 2.81 13.59
CA ARG A 107 -15.07 4.09 13.36
C ARG A 107 -14.91 4.67 11.94
N LEU A 108 -13.91 4.25 11.18
CA LEU A 108 -13.67 4.72 9.80
C LEU A 108 -14.41 3.92 8.72
N ARG A 109 -15.15 2.87 9.10
CA ARG A 109 -15.88 1.99 8.16
C ARG A 109 -17.28 2.48 7.75
N GLU A 110 -17.81 3.55 8.34
CA GLU A 110 -19.22 3.92 8.14
C GLU A 110 -19.50 4.93 7.02
N THR A 111 -18.52 5.47 6.30
CA THR A 111 -18.75 6.58 5.35
C THR A 111 -18.37 6.33 3.89
N SER A 112 -18.24 5.09 3.45
CA SER A 112 -18.03 4.82 2.01
C SER A 112 -18.97 3.74 1.50
N GLN A 113 -20.26 4.07 1.39
CA GLN A 113 -21.20 3.29 0.60
C GLN A 113 -21.09 3.71 -0.87
N SER A 114 -20.39 2.92 -1.67
CA SER A 114 -20.66 2.79 -3.11
C SER A 114 -20.06 1.50 -3.64
N ALA A 115 -20.94 0.64 -4.20
CA ALA A 115 -20.69 -0.61 -4.91
C ALA A 115 -20.29 -1.82 -4.04
N THR A 116 -21.29 -2.65 -3.79
CA THR A 116 -21.22 -3.99 -3.16
C THR A 116 -20.42 -4.99 -4.01
N VAL A 117 -19.13 -5.05 -3.78
CA VAL A 117 -18.37 -6.30 -3.85
C VAL A 117 -18.19 -6.71 -2.40
N GLU A 118 -18.68 -7.88 -2.00
CA GLU A 118 -18.45 -8.45 -0.67
C GLU A 118 -16.94 -8.57 -0.48
N THR A 119 -16.35 -7.60 0.20
CA THR A 119 -14.91 -7.56 0.48
C THR A 119 -14.65 -8.57 1.60
N ILE A 120 -14.06 -9.70 1.27
CA ILE A 120 -13.66 -10.73 2.22
C ILE A 120 -12.67 -10.11 3.21
N ASN A 121 -12.83 -10.34 4.50
CA ASN A 121 -11.87 -9.92 5.53
C ASN A 121 -10.51 -10.61 5.25
N LEU A 122 -9.40 -9.93 5.54
CA LEU A 122 -8.05 -10.47 5.32
C LEU A 122 -7.79 -11.74 6.13
N ASP A 123 -8.34 -11.87 7.34
CA ASP A 123 -8.19 -13.10 8.13
C ASP A 123 -8.94 -14.27 7.49
N THR A 124 -10.15 -14.04 7.00
CA THR A 124 -10.90 -15.04 6.21
C THR A 124 -10.13 -15.42 4.93
N LEU A 125 -9.56 -14.46 4.23
CA LEU A 125 -8.71 -14.73 3.07
C LEU A 125 -7.50 -15.60 3.44
N ARG A 126 -6.87 -15.34 4.60
CA ARG A 126 -5.75 -16.15 5.10
C ARG A 126 -6.17 -17.60 5.31
N GLU A 127 -7.30 -17.82 5.97
CA GLU A 127 -7.86 -19.16 6.18
C GLU A 127 -8.17 -19.86 4.85
N MET A 128 -8.71 -19.15 3.87
CA MET A 128 -8.98 -19.70 2.54
C MET A 128 -7.69 -20.11 1.83
N VAL A 129 -6.64 -19.27 1.86
CA VAL A 129 -5.33 -19.59 1.28
C VAL A 129 -4.71 -20.79 1.96
N VAL A 130 -4.69 -20.83 3.30
CA VAL A 130 -4.17 -21.96 4.09
C VAL A 130 -4.92 -23.24 3.74
N SER A 131 -6.27 -23.20 3.76
CA SER A 131 -7.11 -24.34 3.41
C SER A 131 -6.89 -24.83 1.97
N SER A 132 -6.66 -23.91 1.02
CA SER A 132 -6.34 -24.26 -0.37
C SER A 132 -4.98 -24.98 -0.48
N ILE A 133 -3.98 -24.54 0.29
CA ILE A 133 -2.68 -25.21 0.36
C ILE A 133 -2.85 -26.61 0.94
N GLU A 134 -3.53 -26.76 2.08
CA GLU A 134 -3.77 -28.05 2.74
C GLU A 134 -4.49 -29.05 1.81
N LYS A 135 -5.51 -28.58 1.11
CA LYS A 135 -6.24 -29.39 0.10
C LYS A 135 -5.32 -29.84 -1.04
N GLY A 136 -4.50 -28.92 -1.55
CA GLY A 136 -3.58 -29.19 -2.66
C GLY A 136 -2.51 -30.23 -2.31
N PHE A 137 -2.00 -30.20 -1.09
CA PHE A 137 -0.97 -31.13 -0.59
C PHE A 137 -1.54 -32.30 0.18
N LYS A 138 -2.86 -32.33 0.46
CA LYS A 138 -3.56 -33.36 1.24
C LYS A 138 -2.97 -33.58 2.64
N SER A 139 -2.47 -32.49 3.25
CA SER A 139 -1.86 -32.52 4.58
C SER A 139 -2.09 -31.20 5.29
N GLN A 140 -2.04 -31.19 6.62
CA GLN A 140 -2.30 -30.01 7.45
C GLN A 140 -1.03 -29.17 7.62
N LEU A 141 -1.21 -27.83 7.63
CA LEU A 141 -0.18 -26.86 7.89
C LEU A 141 -0.03 -26.61 9.39
N VAL A 142 1.21 -26.68 9.88
CA VAL A 142 1.56 -26.28 11.24
C VAL A 142 1.92 -24.80 11.23
N LYS A 143 1.11 -23.98 11.91
CA LYS A 143 1.35 -22.54 12.05
C LYS A 143 2.55 -22.29 12.96
N GLN A 144 3.56 -21.58 12.46
CA GLN A 144 4.73 -21.13 13.22
C GLN A 144 4.54 -19.70 13.74
N THR A 145 4.05 -18.82 12.87
CA THR A 145 3.68 -17.43 13.18
C THR A 145 2.41 -17.08 12.41
N LYS A 146 1.93 -15.83 12.50
CA LYS A 146 0.78 -15.37 11.73
C LYS A 146 0.96 -15.57 10.21
N SER A 147 2.19 -15.46 9.71
CA SER A 147 2.54 -15.51 8.28
C SER A 147 3.37 -16.71 7.85
N ARG A 148 3.89 -17.52 8.77
CA ARG A 148 4.75 -18.67 8.46
C ARG A 148 4.09 -19.98 8.86
N TYR A 149 4.12 -20.94 7.94
CA TYR A 149 3.54 -22.27 8.09
C TYR A 149 4.52 -23.34 7.59
N ILE A 150 4.47 -24.52 8.16
CA ILE A 150 5.28 -25.66 7.73
C ILE A 150 4.36 -26.85 7.50
N LEU A 151 4.53 -27.52 6.38
CA LEU A 151 3.85 -28.76 6.04
C LEU A 151 4.77 -29.95 6.29
N GLU A 152 4.31 -30.91 7.10
CA GLU A 152 5.05 -32.16 7.42
C GLU A 152 6.50 -31.95 7.89
N GLY A 153 6.82 -30.77 8.45
CA GLY A 153 8.19 -30.41 8.83
C GLY A 153 9.19 -30.25 7.68
N LYS A 154 8.71 -30.21 6.42
CA LYS A 154 9.56 -30.25 5.22
C LYS A 154 9.36 -29.12 4.24
N ILE A 155 8.12 -28.58 4.14
CA ILE A 155 7.78 -27.57 3.16
C ILE A 155 7.39 -26.29 3.88
N ASN A 156 8.05 -25.18 3.55
CA ASN A 156 7.87 -23.89 4.16
C ASN A 156 6.91 -23.01 3.34
N PHE A 157 5.95 -22.36 3.99
CA PHE A 157 5.04 -21.41 3.36
C PHE A 157 5.04 -20.09 4.11
N ALA A 158 5.37 -19.00 3.42
CA ALA A 158 5.12 -17.64 3.91
C ALA A 158 3.87 -17.10 3.21
N VAL A 159 2.86 -16.66 3.99
CA VAL A 159 1.58 -16.16 3.47
C VAL A 159 1.46 -14.68 3.77
N SER A 160 1.39 -13.87 2.74
CA SER A 160 1.16 -12.43 2.81
C SER A 160 -0.10 -12.05 2.03
N LEU A 161 -0.85 -11.08 2.53
CA LEU A 161 -2.15 -10.70 2.00
C LEU A 161 -2.17 -9.21 1.68
N SER A 162 -2.91 -8.83 0.65
CA SER A 162 -3.08 -7.43 0.28
C SER A 162 -4.52 -7.14 -0.12
N LYS A 163 -5.01 -5.97 0.28
CA LYS A 163 -6.21 -5.37 -0.33
C LYS A 163 -5.85 -4.79 -1.71
N ARG A 164 -6.86 -4.51 -2.55
CA ARG A 164 -6.64 -3.77 -3.79
C ARG A 164 -6.52 -2.27 -3.52
N TYR A 165 -5.58 -1.62 -4.19
CA TYR A 165 -5.34 -0.19 -4.13
C TYR A 165 -5.68 0.46 -5.47
N PRO A 166 -6.86 1.08 -5.63
CA PRO A 166 -7.38 1.51 -6.93
C PRO A 166 -6.65 2.72 -7.55
N ARG A 167 -5.91 3.50 -6.73
CA ARG A 167 -5.27 4.75 -7.15
C ARG A 167 -3.77 4.64 -7.42
N HIS A 168 -3.21 3.43 -7.47
CA HIS A 168 -1.77 3.22 -7.64
C HIS A 168 -1.45 2.44 -8.90
N ASP A 169 -0.26 2.70 -9.48
CA ASP A 169 0.31 1.90 -10.58
C ASP A 169 0.53 0.44 -10.16
N GLN A 170 0.62 0.19 -8.83
CA GLN A 170 0.69 -1.13 -8.24
C GLN A 170 -0.63 -1.44 -7.54
N HIS A 171 -1.39 -2.40 -8.08
CA HIS A 171 -2.71 -2.75 -7.57
C HIS A 171 -2.67 -3.47 -6.22
N TYR A 172 -1.60 -4.18 -5.90
CA TYR A 172 -1.39 -4.88 -4.63
C TYR A 172 0.02 -4.64 -4.13
N TRP A 173 0.16 -4.59 -2.80
CA TRP A 173 1.44 -4.39 -2.18
C TRP A 173 1.64 -5.36 -1.00
N TYR A 174 2.88 -5.86 -0.86
CA TYR A 174 3.24 -6.77 0.20
C TYR A 174 4.61 -6.42 0.76
N ALA A 175 4.79 -6.63 2.08
CA ALA A 175 6.09 -6.57 2.73
C ALA A 175 6.73 -7.96 2.74
N PHE A 176 7.84 -8.13 2.03
CA PHE A 176 8.66 -9.33 2.13
C PHE A 176 9.64 -9.15 3.28
N GLN A 177 9.36 -9.78 4.42
CA GLN A 177 10.14 -9.61 5.63
C GLN A 177 11.56 -10.22 5.50
N SER A 178 12.59 -9.56 6.04
CA SER A 178 13.96 -10.08 6.01
C SER A 178 14.09 -11.44 6.70
N LYS A 179 13.32 -11.66 7.76
CA LYS A 179 13.24 -12.95 8.48
C LYS A 179 12.66 -14.11 7.66
N TRP A 180 12.11 -13.82 6.48
CA TRP A 180 11.64 -14.87 5.56
C TRP A 180 12.72 -15.34 4.59
N VAL A 181 13.83 -14.62 4.43
CA VAL A 181 14.88 -14.96 3.47
C VAL A 181 15.40 -16.38 3.74
N ASP A 182 15.90 -16.65 4.95
CA ASP A 182 16.41 -17.97 5.29
C ASP A 182 15.33 -19.04 5.28
N PHE A 183 14.10 -18.68 5.71
CA PHE A 183 12.95 -19.57 5.74
C PHE A 183 12.49 -20.01 4.34
N LEU A 184 12.60 -19.12 3.34
CA LEU A 184 12.21 -19.36 1.96
C LEU A 184 13.35 -19.78 1.04
N ASN A 185 14.61 -19.62 1.46
CA ASN A 185 15.79 -19.94 0.64
C ASN A 185 16.06 -21.46 0.59
N THR A 186 15.05 -22.23 0.28
CA THR A 186 15.12 -23.69 0.10
C THR A 186 14.27 -24.11 -1.09
N GLU A 187 14.59 -25.29 -1.67
CA GLU A 187 13.81 -25.85 -2.80
C GLU A 187 12.36 -26.17 -2.42
N ASN A 188 12.13 -26.52 -1.15
CA ASN A 188 10.82 -26.85 -0.61
C ASN A 188 10.21 -25.66 0.15
N ALA A 189 10.14 -24.49 -0.50
CA ALA A 189 9.53 -23.32 0.10
C ALA A 189 8.70 -22.54 -0.92
N TYR A 190 7.66 -21.84 -0.43
CA TYR A 190 6.77 -21.05 -1.25
C TYR A 190 6.39 -19.74 -0.55
N LEU A 191 6.42 -18.65 -1.31
CA LEU A 191 5.78 -17.39 -0.95
C LEU A 191 4.35 -17.39 -1.54
N CYS A 192 3.35 -17.24 -0.69
CA CYS A 192 1.94 -17.17 -1.08
C CYS A 192 1.44 -15.74 -0.91
N LEU A 193 1.02 -15.10 -2.02
CA LEU A 193 0.50 -13.75 -2.05
C LEU A 193 -1.01 -13.78 -2.33
N GLY A 194 -1.84 -13.54 -1.30
CA GLY A 194 -3.29 -13.48 -1.42
C GLY A 194 -3.77 -12.08 -1.73
N MET A 195 -4.78 -11.96 -2.58
CA MET A 195 -5.43 -10.72 -3.02
C MET A 195 -6.89 -10.73 -2.61
N GLN A 196 -7.31 -9.69 -1.86
CA GLN A 196 -8.61 -9.64 -1.18
C GLN A 196 -9.82 -9.74 -2.13
N ASP A 197 -9.70 -9.21 -3.33
CA ASP A 197 -10.74 -9.15 -4.36
C ASP A 197 -10.62 -10.26 -5.41
N LYS A 198 -9.75 -11.25 -5.20
CA LYS A 198 -9.51 -12.34 -6.15
C LYS A 198 -9.88 -13.71 -5.56
N LYS A 199 -10.28 -14.61 -6.45
CA LYS A 199 -10.54 -16.02 -6.12
C LYS A 199 -9.33 -16.92 -6.37
N TYR A 200 -8.13 -16.34 -6.31
CA TYR A 200 -6.85 -17.04 -6.43
C TYR A 200 -5.78 -16.30 -5.62
N TYR A 201 -4.72 -16.99 -5.33
CA TYR A 201 -3.48 -16.43 -4.78
C TYR A 201 -2.30 -16.83 -5.66
N LEU A 202 -1.16 -16.16 -5.51
CA LEU A 202 0.08 -16.54 -6.20
C LEU A 202 0.91 -17.43 -5.28
N ARG A 203 1.36 -18.59 -5.77
CA ARG A 203 2.24 -19.51 -5.05
C ARG A 203 3.60 -19.54 -5.75
N ILE A 204 4.49 -18.67 -5.32
CA ILE A 204 5.80 -18.43 -5.93
C ILE A 204 6.82 -19.32 -5.24
N PRO A 205 7.69 -20.07 -5.99
CA PRO A 205 8.80 -20.82 -5.39
C PRO A 205 9.70 -19.93 -4.53
N GLY A 206 10.09 -20.43 -3.35
CA GLY A 206 10.84 -19.65 -2.35
C GLY A 206 12.15 -19.10 -2.88
N LEU A 207 12.97 -19.91 -3.58
CA LEU A 207 14.22 -19.47 -4.19
C LEU A 207 14.01 -18.33 -5.20
N LEU A 208 12.93 -18.39 -6.00
CA LEU A 208 12.61 -17.35 -6.95
C LEU A 208 12.19 -16.05 -6.22
N ALA A 209 11.35 -16.18 -5.18
CA ALA A 209 10.90 -15.04 -4.37
C ALA A 209 12.09 -14.34 -3.67
N VAL A 210 13.02 -15.10 -3.10
CA VAL A 210 14.25 -14.58 -2.51
C VAL A 210 15.12 -13.91 -3.58
N GLY A 211 15.23 -14.49 -4.78
CA GLY A 211 15.97 -13.92 -5.90
C GLY A 211 15.46 -12.54 -6.34
N PHE A 212 14.16 -12.24 -6.18
CA PHE A 212 13.63 -10.91 -6.48
C PHE A 212 14.15 -9.82 -5.55
N THR A 213 14.54 -10.13 -4.32
CA THR A 213 14.90 -9.13 -3.29
C THR A 213 16.03 -8.19 -3.73
N GLN A 214 16.98 -8.68 -4.56
CA GLN A 214 18.07 -7.86 -5.10
C GLN A 214 17.59 -6.72 -6.01
N HIS A 215 16.38 -6.85 -6.60
CA HIS A 215 15.79 -5.91 -7.54
C HIS A 215 14.68 -5.05 -6.92
N LEU A 216 14.35 -5.29 -5.65
CA LEU A 216 13.30 -4.58 -4.93
C LEU A 216 13.85 -3.45 -4.06
N ASN A 217 13.04 -2.43 -3.81
CA ASN A 217 13.33 -1.43 -2.81
C ASN A 217 13.23 -2.06 -1.42
N LYS A 218 14.11 -1.65 -0.51
CA LYS A 218 14.18 -2.14 0.87
C LYS A 218 13.97 -0.98 1.83
N THR A 219 13.21 -1.21 2.88
CA THR A 219 13.10 -0.33 4.05
C THR A 219 13.78 -1.03 5.22
N ASP A 220 14.68 -0.30 5.88
CA ASP A 220 15.32 -0.72 7.11
C ASP A 220 14.81 0.16 8.26
N LYS A 221 14.05 -0.42 9.18
CA LYS A 221 13.61 0.21 10.44
C LYS A 221 14.21 -0.56 11.60
N GLN A 222 14.47 0.12 12.72
CA GLN A 222 15.06 -0.40 13.96
C GLN A 222 14.64 -1.85 14.29
N GLY A 223 15.44 -2.82 13.80
CA GLY A 223 15.23 -4.27 14.01
C GLY A 223 14.35 -5.00 13.00
N ASN A 224 13.57 -4.30 12.17
CA ASN A 224 12.73 -4.88 11.12
C ASN A 224 13.11 -4.32 9.76
N SER A 225 13.52 -5.17 8.84
CA SER A 225 13.75 -4.80 7.44
C SER A 225 12.88 -5.63 6.52
N TYR A 226 12.39 -5.00 5.45
CA TYR A 226 11.56 -5.67 4.45
C TYR A 226 11.75 -5.07 3.06
N TRP A 227 11.44 -5.86 2.04
CA TRP A 227 11.40 -5.42 0.64
C TRP A 227 9.97 -5.19 0.19
N HIS A 228 9.79 -4.21 -0.70
CA HIS A 228 8.50 -3.82 -1.25
C HIS A 228 8.17 -4.68 -2.48
N LEU A 229 7.17 -5.53 -2.37
CA LEU A 229 6.61 -6.31 -3.48
C LEU A 229 5.38 -5.58 -4.03
N GLY A 230 5.55 -4.87 -5.13
CA GLY A 230 4.43 -4.21 -5.83
C GLY A 230 3.93 -5.08 -6.98
N VAL A 231 2.66 -5.47 -6.93
CA VAL A 231 2.03 -6.33 -7.94
C VAL A 231 0.98 -5.55 -8.71
N THR A 232 1.05 -5.65 -10.04
CA THR A 232 0.14 -4.98 -10.99
C THR A 232 -0.60 -6.02 -11.81
N GLU A 233 -1.86 -5.74 -12.12
CA GLU A 233 -2.69 -6.57 -12.97
C GLU A 233 -2.98 -5.83 -14.29
N HIS A 234 -2.70 -6.48 -15.43
CA HIS A 234 -3.05 -5.99 -16.75
C HIS A 234 -3.81 -7.07 -17.51
N ALA A 235 -5.08 -6.83 -17.79
CA ALA A 235 -6.00 -7.83 -18.33
C ALA A 235 -5.98 -9.12 -17.47
N ASP A 236 -5.58 -10.25 -18.03
CA ASP A 236 -5.51 -11.53 -17.32
C ASP A 236 -4.12 -11.87 -16.77
N SER A 237 -3.14 -10.97 -16.96
CA SER A 237 -1.75 -11.19 -16.54
C SER A 237 -1.42 -10.42 -15.28
N ILE A 238 -0.52 -10.98 -14.45
CA ILE A 238 -0.07 -10.40 -13.21
C ILE A 238 1.44 -10.21 -13.25
N PHE A 239 1.88 -9.02 -12.88
CA PHE A 239 3.28 -8.64 -12.95
C PHE A 239 3.79 -8.15 -11.59
N LEU A 240 4.99 -8.56 -11.23
CA LEU A 240 5.78 -7.99 -10.13
C LEU A 240 6.66 -6.87 -10.68
N SER A 241 6.59 -5.70 -10.06
CA SER A 241 7.50 -4.61 -10.36
C SER A 241 8.88 -4.86 -9.73
N LEU A 242 9.91 -4.79 -10.55
CA LEU A 242 11.32 -4.88 -10.14
C LEU A 242 12.01 -3.54 -10.39
N PRO A 243 11.85 -2.55 -9.51
CA PRO A 243 12.23 -1.16 -9.77
C PRO A 243 13.72 -0.96 -10.04
N LYS A 244 14.61 -1.71 -9.34
CA LYS A 244 16.06 -1.60 -9.57
C LYS A 244 16.52 -2.21 -10.90
N ALA A 245 15.71 -3.09 -11.50
CA ALA A 245 15.98 -3.67 -12.81
C ALA A 245 15.20 -2.97 -13.93
N ALA A 246 14.37 -1.98 -13.60
CA ALA A 246 13.42 -1.31 -14.53
C ALA A 246 12.60 -2.33 -15.35
N LYS A 247 12.13 -3.41 -14.71
CA LYS A 247 11.50 -4.57 -15.37
C LYS A 247 10.23 -4.99 -14.64
N LEU A 248 9.28 -5.51 -15.40
CA LEU A 248 8.14 -6.27 -14.89
C LEU A 248 8.40 -7.77 -15.05
N GLN A 249 8.15 -8.55 -14.01
CA GLN A 249 8.23 -10.00 -14.01
C GLN A 249 6.82 -10.57 -14.05
N ASP A 250 6.51 -11.36 -15.08
CA ASP A 250 5.22 -12.06 -15.17
C ASP A 250 5.15 -13.15 -14.08
N LEU A 251 4.07 -13.11 -13.30
CA LEU A 251 3.75 -14.08 -12.24
C LEU A 251 2.49 -14.89 -12.55
N SER A 252 1.93 -14.79 -13.76
CA SER A 252 0.64 -15.39 -14.11
C SER A 252 0.61 -16.90 -13.99
N GLU A 253 1.75 -17.57 -14.20
CA GLU A 253 1.90 -19.03 -14.08
C GLU A 253 1.77 -19.53 -12.63
N PHE A 254 1.95 -18.65 -11.62
CA PHE A 254 1.89 -19.00 -10.21
C PHE A 254 0.49 -18.87 -9.60
N LYS A 255 -0.54 -18.60 -10.40
CA LYS A 255 -1.93 -18.51 -9.93
C LYS A 255 -2.44 -19.87 -9.45
N VAL A 256 -3.00 -19.89 -8.25
CA VAL A 256 -3.68 -21.04 -7.65
C VAL A 256 -5.07 -20.62 -7.19
N LEU A 257 -6.11 -21.32 -7.61
CA LEU A 257 -7.49 -21.05 -7.20
C LEU A 257 -7.69 -21.34 -5.70
N ILE A 258 -8.53 -20.52 -5.07
CA ILE A 258 -8.92 -20.67 -3.66
C ILE A 258 -10.21 -21.49 -3.59
#